data_c195d66571d52ce98f91ff0c05b56d6e
#
_entry.id   c195d66571d52ce98f91ff0c05b56d6e
#
_cell.length_a   1.000
_cell.length_b   1.000
_cell.length_c   1.000
_cell.angle_alpha   90.00
_cell.angle_beta   90.00
_cell.angle_gamma   90.00
#
_symmetry.space_group_name_H-M   'P 1'
#
loop_
_entity.id
_entity.type
_entity.pdbx_description
1 polymer ?
#
loop_
_entity_poly.entity_id
_entity_poly.type
_entity_poly.pdbx_seq_one_letter_code
_entity_poly.pdbx_strand_id
1 'polypeptide(L)'
;MYLYLILKTSTAIIYVTRDRKSQSMTKEKLEGLLNIDNENYNFLRVLTLFLKLDNTQKVPLQAIAVFWYVATYQNCSKNDIEKYFEMSKASCSRMTDYISRYHRLGKAGLGLITKNQDPKDKRRTILKLTRKGKELIEKSFNTLYEDMKSFEEDFQE
;
A
#
# COMPACT_ATOMS: atom_id res chain seq x y z
N MET A 1 2.71 14.53 25.99
CA MET A 1 2.00 15.50 25.12
C MET A 1 3.06 16.40 24.49
N TYR A 2 3.45 16.11 23.25
CA TYR A 2 4.50 16.85 22.53
C TYR A 2 3.85 17.97 21.73
N LEU A 3 4.19 19.21 22.06
CA LEU A 3 3.76 20.40 21.33
C LEU A 3 4.87 20.73 20.31
N TYR A 4 4.62 20.50 19.02
CA TYR A 4 5.51 20.93 17.95
C TYR A 4 5.15 22.36 17.54
N LEU A 5 6.03 23.31 17.79
CA LEU A 5 5.91 24.66 17.26
C LEU A 5 6.80 24.76 16.02
N ILE A 6 6.18 24.85 14.84
CA ILE A 6 6.89 25.07 13.58
C ILE A 6 6.92 26.57 13.30
N LEU A 7 8.08 27.19 13.49
CA LEU A 7 8.32 28.55 13.03
C LEU A 7 9.05 28.51 11.69
N LYS A 8 8.34 28.90 10.62
CA LYS A 8 8.89 29.06 9.28
C LYS A 8 9.57 30.43 9.20
N THR A 9 10.89 30.48 9.28
CA THR A 9 11.68 31.61 8.78
C THR A 9 12.47 31.16 7.57
N SER A 10 12.65 32.09 6.63
CA SER A 10 13.05 31.88 5.23
C SER A 10 14.31 31.03 4.97
N THR A 11 15.02 30.54 5.97
CA THR A 11 16.28 29.80 5.80
C THR A 11 16.60 28.75 6.87
N ALA A 12 15.77 28.51 7.86
CA ALA A 12 16.02 27.47 8.86
C ALA A 12 14.73 27.00 9.53
N ILE A 13 14.58 25.68 9.66
CA ILE A 13 13.54 25.05 10.48
C ILE A 13 14.20 24.70 11.81
N ILE A 14 13.74 25.30 12.91
CA ILE A 14 14.26 25.02 14.25
C ILE A 14 13.27 24.10 14.95
N TYR A 15 13.69 22.89 15.29
CA TYR A 15 12.94 22.01 16.19
C TYR A 15 13.35 22.34 17.64
N VAL A 16 12.40 22.81 18.44
CA VAL A 16 12.62 22.99 19.87
C VAL A 16 12.08 21.76 20.59
N THR A 17 12.95 20.85 20.95
CA THR A 17 12.65 19.81 21.92
C THR A 17 13.01 20.31 23.33
N ARG A 18 12.16 20.04 24.31
CA ARG A 18 12.31 20.50 25.71
C ARG A 18 13.43 19.78 26.47
N ASP A 19 14.20 18.92 25.83
CA ASP A 19 15.36 18.24 26.40
C ASP A 19 16.67 18.89 25.97
N ARG A 20 17.43 19.24 26.99
CA ARG A 20 18.67 20.03 27.02
C ARG A 20 19.82 19.46 26.22
N LYS A 21 19.74 19.42 24.90
CA LYS A 21 20.92 19.40 24.01
C LYS A 21 20.47 19.91 22.64
N SER A 22 20.70 21.18 22.38
CA SER A 22 20.61 21.73 21.03
C SER A 22 21.73 21.13 20.18
N GLN A 23 21.47 20.00 19.55
CA GLN A 23 22.32 19.56 18.45
C GLN A 23 21.85 20.34 17.21
N SER A 24 22.73 21.19 16.69
CA SER A 24 22.53 21.79 15.37
C SER A 24 22.44 20.66 14.34
N MET A 25 21.27 20.47 13.79
CA MET A 25 21.02 19.48 12.77
C MET A 25 21.61 19.99 11.44
N THR A 26 22.49 19.22 10.83
CA THR A 26 23.05 19.59 9.51
C THR A 26 21.94 19.58 8.45
N LYS A 27 22.10 20.40 7.40
CA LYS A 27 21.16 20.50 6.28
C LYS A 27 20.86 19.12 5.67
N GLU A 28 21.90 18.30 5.48
CA GLU A 28 21.80 16.92 4.95
C GLU A 28 20.92 16.00 5.83
N LYS A 29 21.05 16.12 7.17
CA LYS A 29 20.25 15.33 8.10
C LYS A 29 18.79 15.78 8.09
N LEU A 30 18.53 17.07 7.90
CA LEU A 30 17.20 17.64 7.75
C LEU A 30 16.55 17.19 6.43
N GLU A 31 17.30 17.23 5.33
CA GLU A 31 16.83 16.77 4.01
C GLU A 31 16.51 15.26 4.04
N GLY A 32 17.35 14.43 4.69
CA GLY A 32 17.07 13.02 4.89
C GLY A 32 15.79 12.76 5.72
N LEU A 33 15.53 13.55 6.76
CA LEU A 33 14.30 13.44 7.56
C LEU A 33 13.06 13.90 6.78
N LEU A 34 13.18 14.94 5.97
CA LEU A 34 12.09 15.42 5.13
C LEU A 34 11.73 14.39 4.05
N ASN A 35 12.72 13.69 3.50
CA ASN A 35 12.48 12.63 2.53
C ASN A 35 11.76 11.42 3.18
N ILE A 36 12.17 11.00 4.37
CA ILE A 36 11.49 9.95 5.13
C ILE A 36 10.05 10.35 5.47
N ASP A 37 9.82 11.59 5.83
CA ASP A 37 8.46 12.09 6.12
C ASP A 37 7.56 12.06 4.87
N ASN A 38 8.08 12.40 3.71
CA ASN A 38 7.36 12.33 2.44
C ASN A 38 7.03 10.87 2.06
N GLU A 39 7.98 9.95 2.18
CA GLU A 39 7.76 8.53 1.92
C GLU A 39 6.70 7.94 2.86
N ASN A 40 6.77 8.24 4.15
CA ASN A 40 5.78 7.83 5.14
C ASN A 40 4.40 8.42 4.83
N TYR A 41 4.33 9.68 4.42
CA TYR A 41 3.09 10.33 4.03
C TYR A 41 2.47 9.69 2.79
N ASN A 42 3.26 9.42 1.75
CA ASN A 42 2.79 8.75 0.54
C ASN A 42 2.32 7.32 0.83
N PHE A 43 3.03 6.59 1.69
CA PHE A 43 2.59 5.27 2.14
C PHE A 43 1.25 5.34 2.90
N LEU A 44 1.07 6.33 3.78
CA LEU A 44 -0.20 6.57 4.46
C LEU A 44 -1.33 6.89 3.47
N ARG A 45 -1.06 7.70 2.44
CA ARG A 45 -2.02 7.98 1.36
C ARG A 45 -2.45 6.68 0.65
N VAL A 46 -1.50 5.79 0.33
CA VAL A 46 -1.79 4.49 -0.28
C VAL A 46 -2.66 3.64 0.63
N LEU A 47 -2.33 3.51 1.92
CA LEU A 47 -3.17 2.78 2.87
C LEU A 47 -4.60 3.36 2.92
N THR A 48 -4.72 4.69 2.87
CA THR A 48 -6.02 5.39 2.85
C THR A 48 -6.84 5.04 1.60
N LEU A 49 -6.20 4.82 0.43
CA LEU A 49 -6.91 4.34 -0.76
C LEU A 49 -7.58 2.99 -0.51
N PHE A 50 -6.89 2.06 0.18
CA PHE A 50 -7.46 0.75 0.51
C PHE A 50 -8.59 0.85 1.51
N LEU A 51 -8.48 1.69 2.55
CA LEU A 51 -9.54 1.88 3.53
C LEU A 51 -10.83 2.42 2.91
N LYS A 52 -10.72 3.23 1.85
CA LYS A 52 -11.87 3.80 1.12
C LYS A 52 -12.54 2.82 0.14
N LEU A 53 -11.98 1.63 -0.09
CA LEU A 53 -12.56 0.62 -0.99
C LEU A 53 -13.83 -0.03 -0.41
N ASP A 54 -13.92 -0.11 0.89
CA ASP A 54 -15.07 -0.64 1.62
C ASP A 54 -15.71 0.49 2.43
N ASN A 55 -17.00 0.73 2.21
CA ASN A 55 -17.77 1.75 2.93
C ASN A 55 -17.78 1.50 4.45
N THR A 56 -17.52 0.26 4.89
CA THR A 56 -17.40 -0.08 6.32
C THR A 56 -16.04 0.26 6.90
N GLN A 57 -15.07 0.66 6.08
CA GLN A 57 -13.67 0.95 6.43
C GLN A 57 -12.96 -0.18 7.21
N LYS A 58 -13.43 -1.42 7.03
CA LYS A 58 -12.91 -2.59 7.73
C LYS A 58 -12.14 -3.54 6.80
N VAL A 59 -11.33 -2.98 5.90
CA VAL A 59 -10.51 -3.80 5.00
C VAL A 59 -9.42 -4.52 5.80
N PRO A 60 -9.42 -5.86 5.85
CA PRO A 60 -8.40 -6.59 6.59
C PRO A 60 -7.02 -6.38 5.97
N LEU A 61 -6.00 -6.13 6.80
CA LEU A 61 -4.61 -5.98 6.33
C LEU A 61 -4.15 -7.21 5.51
N GLN A 62 -4.54 -8.40 5.94
CA GLN A 62 -4.24 -9.63 5.20
C GLN A 62 -4.83 -9.64 3.78
N ALA A 63 -6.01 -9.05 3.57
CA ALA A 63 -6.61 -8.94 2.25
C ALA A 63 -5.81 -7.98 1.35
N ILE A 64 -5.30 -6.88 1.92
CA ILE A 64 -4.40 -5.96 1.22
C ILE A 64 -3.10 -6.68 0.82
N ALA A 65 -2.47 -7.41 1.75
CA ALA A 65 -1.26 -8.17 1.48
C ALA A 65 -1.47 -9.22 0.38
N VAL A 66 -2.57 -9.98 0.42
CA VAL A 66 -2.93 -10.95 -0.63
C VAL A 66 -3.16 -10.26 -1.98
N PHE A 67 -3.79 -9.09 -2.00
CA PHE A 67 -3.98 -8.32 -3.23
C PHE A 67 -2.64 -7.91 -3.86
N TRP A 68 -1.71 -7.38 -3.06
CA TRP A 68 -0.36 -7.03 -3.52
C TRP A 68 0.43 -8.24 -4.01
N TYR A 69 0.29 -9.41 -3.35
CA TYR A 69 0.88 -10.65 -3.81
C TYR A 69 0.39 -11.04 -5.21
N VAL A 70 -0.94 -10.97 -5.44
CA VAL A 70 -1.53 -11.26 -6.77
C VAL A 70 -1.07 -10.24 -7.82
N ALA A 71 -0.84 -8.99 -7.43
CA ALA A 71 -0.33 -7.97 -8.34
C ALA A 71 1.12 -8.23 -8.75
N THR A 72 1.95 -8.69 -7.81
CA THR A 72 3.37 -8.99 -8.04
C THR A 72 3.55 -10.29 -8.82
N TYR A 73 2.84 -11.35 -8.43
CA TYR A 73 2.97 -12.68 -9.02
C TYR A 73 1.77 -13.01 -9.90
N GLN A 74 1.86 -12.62 -11.17
CA GLN A 74 0.79 -12.88 -12.13
C GLN A 74 0.49 -14.38 -12.26
N ASN A 75 -0.81 -14.73 -12.33
CA ASN A 75 -1.28 -16.12 -12.40
C ASN A 75 -0.91 -17.00 -11.19
N CYS A 76 -0.71 -16.42 -10.02
CA CYS A 76 -0.50 -17.18 -8.80
C CYS A 76 -1.74 -18.00 -8.42
N SER A 77 -1.53 -19.09 -7.71
CA SER A 77 -2.62 -19.92 -7.18
C SER A 77 -2.89 -19.60 -5.70
N LYS A 78 -4.04 -20.09 -5.20
CA LYS A 78 -4.33 -20.02 -3.76
C LYS A 78 -3.26 -20.73 -2.92
N ASN A 79 -2.73 -21.86 -3.41
CA ASN A 79 -1.71 -22.61 -2.71
C ASN A 79 -0.38 -21.83 -2.58
N ASP A 80 -0.06 -21.00 -3.58
CA ASP A 80 1.13 -20.14 -3.51
C ASP A 80 0.98 -19.07 -2.42
N ILE A 81 -0.23 -18.50 -2.28
CA ILE A 81 -0.57 -17.56 -1.21
C ILE A 81 -0.53 -18.22 0.16
N GLU A 82 -1.12 -19.42 0.29
CA GLU A 82 -1.13 -20.20 1.53
C GLU A 82 0.30 -20.44 2.03
N LYS A 83 1.20 -20.82 1.13
CA LYS A 83 2.60 -21.07 1.44
C LYS A 83 3.36 -19.79 1.79
N TYR A 84 3.16 -18.72 1.00
CA TYR A 84 3.92 -17.48 1.18
C TYR A 84 3.59 -16.77 2.50
N PHE A 85 2.30 -16.74 2.87
CA PHE A 85 1.83 -16.08 4.10
C PHE A 85 1.65 -17.04 5.27
N GLU A 86 2.01 -18.32 5.13
CA GLU A 86 1.81 -19.36 6.13
C GLU A 86 0.37 -19.40 6.68
N MET A 87 -0.61 -19.16 5.82
CA MET A 87 -2.00 -19.07 6.20
C MET A 87 -2.78 -20.35 5.90
N SER A 88 -3.81 -20.61 6.70
CA SER A 88 -4.70 -21.75 6.45
C SER A 88 -5.51 -21.55 5.15
N LYS A 89 -5.89 -22.69 4.52
CA LYS A 89 -6.78 -22.70 3.34
C LYS A 89 -8.07 -21.91 3.56
N ALA A 90 -8.63 -21.98 4.76
CA ALA A 90 -9.84 -21.26 5.12
C ALA A 90 -9.60 -19.74 5.17
N SER A 91 -8.46 -19.30 5.69
CA SER A 91 -8.09 -17.88 5.72
C SER A 91 -7.82 -17.35 4.31
N CYS A 92 -7.01 -18.07 3.52
CA CYS A 92 -6.74 -17.74 2.14
C CYS A 92 -8.03 -17.62 1.31
N SER A 93 -8.97 -18.57 1.47
CA SER A 93 -10.26 -18.50 0.80
C SER A 93 -11.04 -17.25 1.18
N ARG A 94 -11.14 -16.93 2.49
CA ARG A 94 -11.84 -15.72 2.96
C ARG A 94 -11.22 -14.43 2.40
N MET A 95 -9.90 -14.31 2.42
CA MET A 95 -9.22 -13.11 1.92
C MET A 95 -9.39 -12.97 0.41
N THR A 96 -9.20 -14.05 -0.35
CA THR A 96 -9.41 -14.05 -1.80
C THR A 96 -10.87 -13.86 -2.20
N ASP A 97 -11.86 -14.34 -1.40
CA ASP A 97 -13.27 -14.07 -1.62
C ASP A 97 -13.59 -12.59 -1.38
N TYR A 98 -13.06 -12.00 -0.31
CA TYR A 98 -13.26 -10.60 0.04
C TYR A 98 -12.75 -9.64 -1.05
N ILE A 99 -11.57 -9.89 -1.61
CA ILE A 99 -11.02 -9.03 -2.67
C ILE A 99 -11.53 -9.38 -4.08
N SER A 100 -12.24 -10.50 -4.26
CA SER A 100 -12.88 -10.86 -5.54
C SER A 100 -14.25 -10.18 -5.71
N ARG A 101 -14.95 -10.47 -6.82
CA ARG A 101 -16.27 -9.89 -7.10
C ARG A 101 -17.36 -10.39 -6.15
N TYR A 102 -17.27 -11.63 -5.69
CA TYR A 102 -18.28 -12.27 -4.85
C TYR A 102 -17.67 -12.71 -3.53
N HIS A 103 -18.21 -12.18 -2.45
CA HIS A 103 -17.91 -12.63 -1.10
C HIS A 103 -18.75 -13.87 -0.76
N ARG A 104 -18.20 -14.78 0.04
CA ARG A 104 -18.79 -16.07 0.41
C ARG A 104 -20.22 -15.99 0.99
N LEU A 105 -20.58 -14.89 1.63
CA LEU A 105 -21.89 -14.67 2.27
C LEU A 105 -22.91 -13.98 1.38
N GLY A 106 -22.76 -14.05 0.04
CA GLY A 106 -23.65 -13.34 -0.89
C GLY A 106 -23.47 -11.82 -0.91
N LYS A 107 -22.48 -11.29 -0.16
CA LYS A 107 -22.13 -9.88 -0.19
C LYS A 107 -21.25 -9.58 -1.39
N ALA A 108 -21.30 -8.35 -1.87
CA ALA A 108 -20.36 -7.90 -2.88
C ALA A 108 -18.94 -7.86 -2.31
N GLY A 109 -17.98 -8.43 -3.01
CA GLY A 109 -16.58 -8.25 -2.70
C GLY A 109 -16.00 -7.00 -3.36
N LEU A 110 -14.72 -6.73 -3.15
CA LEU A 110 -14.06 -5.51 -3.68
C LEU A 110 -13.89 -5.50 -5.20
N GLY A 111 -13.96 -6.67 -5.86
CA GLY A 111 -13.87 -6.81 -7.30
C GLY A 111 -12.47 -6.52 -7.87
N LEU A 112 -11.42 -6.68 -7.08
CA LEU A 112 -10.03 -6.38 -7.46
C LEU A 112 -9.35 -7.54 -8.19
N ILE A 113 -9.78 -8.78 -7.92
CA ILE A 113 -9.26 -9.99 -8.56
C ILE A 113 -10.35 -10.85 -9.16
N THR A 114 -9.97 -11.68 -10.12
CA THR A 114 -10.77 -12.81 -10.64
C THR A 114 -10.18 -14.14 -10.19
N LYS A 115 -11.04 -15.15 -10.08
CA LYS A 115 -10.70 -16.53 -9.77
C LYS A 115 -11.06 -17.37 -10.98
N ASN A 116 -10.06 -17.95 -11.62
CA ASN A 116 -10.23 -18.78 -12.79
C ASN A 116 -9.69 -20.18 -12.53
N GLN A 117 -10.28 -21.19 -13.12
CA GLN A 117 -9.68 -22.53 -13.11
C GLN A 117 -8.43 -22.54 -14.00
N ASP A 118 -7.39 -23.24 -13.56
CA ASP A 118 -6.22 -23.48 -14.39
C ASP A 118 -6.60 -24.35 -15.59
N PRO A 119 -6.33 -23.93 -16.84
CA PRO A 119 -6.61 -24.74 -18.02
C PRO A 119 -5.88 -26.09 -18.02
N LYS A 120 -4.72 -26.15 -17.37
CA LYS A 120 -3.88 -27.35 -17.28
C LYS A 120 -4.24 -28.27 -16.12
N ASP A 121 -4.73 -27.70 -15.02
CA ASP A 121 -5.15 -28.43 -13.83
C ASP A 121 -6.43 -27.82 -13.25
N LYS A 122 -7.57 -28.43 -13.56
CA LYS A 122 -8.89 -27.95 -13.09
C LYS A 122 -9.06 -27.94 -11.56
N ARG A 123 -8.17 -28.58 -10.81
CA ARG A 123 -8.17 -28.55 -9.34
C ARG A 123 -7.51 -27.26 -8.80
N ARG A 124 -6.76 -26.57 -9.65
CA ARG A 124 -6.01 -25.37 -9.30
C ARG A 124 -6.83 -24.11 -9.65
N THR A 125 -6.95 -23.19 -8.71
CA THR A 125 -7.54 -21.87 -8.93
C THR A 125 -6.44 -20.85 -9.13
N ILE A 126 -6.43 -20.19 -10.28
CA ILE A 126 -5.51 -19.09 -10.61
C ILE A 126 -6.19 -17.76 -10.33
N LEU A 127 -5.42 -16.85 -9.75
CA LEU A 127 -5.85 -15.50 -9.40
C LEU A 127 -5.22 -14.50 -10.38
N LYS A 128 -6.04 -13.54 -10.83
CA LYS A 128 -5.61 -12.47 -11.74
C LYS A 128 -6.23 -11.15 -11.31
N LEU A 129 -5.53 -10.04 -11.54
CA LEU A 129 -6.10 -8.72 -11.36
C LEU A 129 -7.25 -8.49 -12.34
N THR A 130 -8.29 -7.83 -11.85
CA THR A 130 -9.32 -7.20 -12.71
C THR A 130 -8.80 -5.88 -13.26
N ARG A 131 -9.56 -5.24 -14.16
CA ARG A 131 -9.31 -3.85 -14.58
C ARG A 131 -9.26 -2.91 -13.36
N LYS A 132 -10.24 -2.99 -12.45
CA LYS A 132 -10.28 -2.21 -11.20
C LYS A 132 -9.05 -2.46 -10.33
N GLY A 133 -8.58 -3.73 -10.24
CA GLY A 133 -7.37 -4.07 -9.49
C GLY A 133 -6.12 -3.44 -10.10
N LYS A 134 -5.99 -3.45 -11.44
CA LYS A 134 -4.87 -2.81 -12.14
C LYS A 134 -4.85 -1.30 -11.94
N GLU A 135 -6.00 -0.64 -12.10
CA GLU A 135 -6.16 0.81 -11.86
C GLU A 135 -5.80 1.20 -10.42
N LEU A 136 -6.14 0.36 -9.44
CA LEU A 136 -5.77 0.59 -8.03
C LEU A 136 -4.25 0.47 -7.82
N ILE A 137 -3.60 -0.53 -8.42
CA ILE A 137 -2.14 -0.70 -8.36
C ILE A 137 -1.45 0.51 -8.98
N GLU A 138 -1.85 0.91 -10.18
CA GLU A 138 -1.30 2.08 -10.87
C GLU A 138 -1.44 3.35 -10.03
N LYS A 139 -2.63 3.59 -9.49
CA LYS A 139 -2.86 4.72 -8.58
C LYS A 139 -1.97 4.64 -7.33
N SER A 140 -1.79 3.45 -6.76
CA SER A 140 -0.93 3.27 -5.59
C SER A 140 0.53 3.57 -5.90
N PHE A 141 1.05 3.10 -7.03
CA PHE A 141 2.40 3.43 -7.48
C PHE A 141 2.58 4.92 -7.76
N ASN A 142 1.65 5.53 -8.48
CA ASN A 142 1.71 6.98 -8.74
C ASN A 142 1.72 7.78 -7.43
N THR A 143 0.95 7.36 -6.42
CA THR A 143 0.96 8.01 -5.10
C THR A 143 2.27 7.81 -4.34
N LEU A 144 2.89 6.63 -4.43
CA LEU A 144 4.17 6.34 -3.75
C LEU A 144 5.34 7.12 -4.36
N TYR A 145 5.32 7.29 -5.68
CA TYR A 145 6.43 7.88 -6.43
C TYR A 145 6.10 9.27 -7.01
N GLU A 146 5.07 9.95 -6.48
CA GLU A 146 4.63 11.26 -6.95
C GLU A 146 5.79 12.30 -6.88
N ASP A 147 6.57 12.25 -5.81
CA ASP A 147 7.70 13.16 -5.58
C ASP A 147 8.95 12.80 -6.42
N MET A 148 9.09 11.53 -6.84
CA MET A 148 10.26 11.13 -7.65
C MET A 148 10.21 11.70 -9.07
N LYS A 149 9.02 11.93 -9.62
CA LYS A 149 8.87 12.52 -10.95
C LYS A 149 9.24 14.00 -11.00
N SER A 150 8.98 14.74 -9.93
CA SER A 150 9.39 16.15 -9.83
C SER A 150 10.90 16.32 -9.78
N PHE A 151 11.62 15.35 -9.17
CA PHE A 151 13.08 15.37 -9.15
C PHE A 151 13.72 15.06 -10.51
N GLU A 152 13.12 14.18 -11.31
CA GLU A 152 13.66 13.86 -12.65
C GLU A 152 13.48 15.02 -13.65
N GLU A 153 12.42 15.83 -13.50
CA GLU A 153 12.18 17.00 -14.34
C GLU A 153 13.17 18.14 -14.04
N ASP A 154 13.57 18.32 -12.77
CA ASP A 154 14.53 19.35 -12.34
C ASP A 154 15.99 19.07 -12.77
N PHE A 155 16.31 17.83 -13.17
CA PHE A 155 17.65 17.44 -13.64
C PHE A 155 17.80 17.43 -15.18
N GLN A 156 16.75 17.76 -15.94
CA GLN A 156 16.79 17.80 -17.42
C GLN A 156 16.91 19.21 -17.99
N GLU A 157 17.03 20.25 -17.15
CA GLU A 157 17.42 21.62 -17.54
C GLU A 157 18.91 21.88 -17.21
#